data_35039f062264748b02a3bf73eedcac4c
#
_entry.id   35039f062264748b02a3bf73eedcac4c
#
_cell.length_a   1.000
_cell.length_b   1.000
_cell.length_c   1.000
_cell.angle_alpha   90.00
_cell.angle_beta   90.00
_cell.angle_gamma   90.00
#
_symmetry.space_group_name_H-M   'P 1'
#
loop_
_entity.id
_entity.type
_entity.pdbx_description
1 polymer ?
#
loop_
_entity_poly.entity_id
_entity_poly.type
_entity_poly.pdbx_seq_one_letter_code
_entity_poly.pdbx_strand_id
1 'polypeptide(L)'
;MSNTPELILFVDRDGTLIEEVSDEQVDRLDKVRLMPDVFAALQTLMAAGYKLVMVTNQDGIGSERFPRAHFEQAHEFVLHLFNSQGITFDAVFICPHFAHEGCGCRKPRTGLVEEYLRQHTLDAARSAMIGDRDTDLEFARALGIRGLRVGGAAPEHSWPAIARALLARTASVERTTRETTIKARVELDSDAPSRIATGIGFFDHMLEQLAKHGGFALELSCSGDLHIDEHHTVEDCALSIGEALRRALGDKRGIGRYGFLLAMDESEAQVAIDLSGRAYFTFEGRFGRDQVGALPSELVPHFFRSLSDSLGAALHLTVRGENTHHMIEACFKGVGRALRPARRREGRDLPSTKGML
;
A
#
# COMPACT_ATOMS: atom_id res chain seq x y z
N MET A 1 -19.56 6.47 20.05
CA MET A 1 -19.29 5.86 18.74
C MET A 1 -17.83 6.10 18.43
N SER A 2 -17.06 5.10 18.08
CA SER A 2 -15.62 5.24 17.78
C SER A 2 -15.47 6.06 16.51
N ASN A 3 -14.79 7.20 16.59
CA ASN A 3 -14.56 8.12 15.48
C ASN A 3 -13.36 7.69 14.60
N THR A 4 -13.00 6.40 14.64
CA THR A 4 -11.86 5.88 13.89
C THR A 4 -12.34 5.51 12.49
N PRO A 5 -11.70 6.03 11.42
CA PRO A 5 -12.03 5.67 10.05
C PRO A 5 -11.89 4.16 9.81
N GLU A 6 -12.88 3.57 9.13
CA GLU A 6 -12.97 2.14 8.85
C GLU A 6 -12.61 1.85 7.40
N LEU A 7 -11.86 0.77 7.19
CA LEU A 7 -11.56 0.25 5.84
C LEU A 7 -12.76 -0.57 5.37
N ILE A 8 -13.50 -0.06 4.41
CA ILE A 8 -14.69 -0.72 3.88
C ILE A 8 -14.43 -1.14 2.44
N LEU A 9 -14.67 -2.42 2.18
CA LEU A 9 -14.64 -2.99 0.85
C LEU A 9 -16.06 -3.30 0.43
N PHE A 10 -16.61 -2.47 -0.45
CA PHE A 10 -17.85 -2.76 -1.13
C PHE A 10 -17.58 -3.77 -2.24
N VAL A 11 -18.42 -4.79 -2.34
CA VAL A 11 -18.22 -5.88 -3.30
C VAL A 11 -19.55 -6.20 -3.97
N ASP A 12 -19.56 -6.26 -5.29
CA ASP A 12 -20.72 -6.82 -6.01
C ASP A 12 -20.76 -8.34 -5.88
N ARG A 13 -21.87 -8.97 -6.27
CA ARG A 13 -22.09 -10.41 -6.16
C ARG A 13 -21.77 -11.12 -7.48
N ASP A 14 -22.61 -10.88 -8.49
CA ASP A 14 -22.55 -11.60 -9.77
C ASP A 14 -21.44 -11.02 -10.66
N GLY A 15 -20.69 -11.86 -11.37
CA GLY A 15 -19.47 -11.45 -12.07
C GLY A 15 -18.29 -11.07 -11.19
N THR A 16 -18.49 -11.06 -9.85
CA THR A 16 -17.51 -10.54 -8.88
C THR A 16 -17.14 -11.58 -7.82
N LEU A 17 -18.05 -12.01 -6.99
CA LEU A 17 -17.86 -13.10 -6.01
C LEU A 17 -18.13 -14.47 -6.61
N ILE A 18 -19.13 -14.53 -7.44
CA ILE A 18 -19.53 -15.69 -8.23
C ILE A 18 -19.53 -15.34 -9.72
N GLU A 19 -19.36 -16.33 -10.57
CA GLU A 19 -19.43 -16.17 -12.03
C GLU A 19 -20.80 -15.65 -12.45
N GLU A 20 -20.83 -14.77 -13.43
CA GLU A 20 -22.08 -14.35 -14.05
C GLU A 20 -22.60 -15.43 -14.99
N VAL A 21 -23.89 -15.68 -14.93
CA VAL A 21 -24.56 -16.63 -15.84
C VAL A 21 -25.17 -15.92 -17.04
N SER A 22 -25.37 -16.64 -18.13
CA SER A 22 -25.83 -16.08 -19.42
C SER A 22 -27.22 -15.41 -19.40
N ASP A 23 -28.06 -15.79 -18.43
CA ASP A 23 -29.39 -15.21 -18.19
C ASP A 23 -29.40 -14.14 -17.08
N GLU A 24 -28.22 -13.77 -16.56
CA GLU A 24 -28.00 -12.77 -15.50
C GLU A 24 -28.79 -13.05 -14.21
N GLN A 25 -29.26 -14.28 -13.97
CA GLN A 25 -30.06 -14.65 -12.81
C GLN A 25 -29.52 -15.93 -12.15
N VAL A 26 -28.87 -15.78 -11.01
CA VAL A 26 -28.43 -16.92 -10.18
C VAL A 26 -29.57 -17.29 -9.23
N ASP A 27 -30.48 -18.13 -9.73
CA ASP A 27 -31.73 -18.56 -9.11
C ASP A 27 -31.74 -20.05 -8.68
N ARG A 28 -30.63 -20.77 -8.90
CA ARG A 28 -30.46 -22.18 -8.58
C ARG A 28 -29.06 -22.47 -8.10
N LEU A 29 -28.91 -23.49 -7.25
CA LEU A 29 -27.61 -23.86 -6.66
C LEU A 29 -26.58 -24.32 -7.71
N ASP A 30 -27.02 -24.97 -8.76
CA ASP A 30 -26.15 -25.46 -9.84
C ASP A 30 -25.61 -24.35 -10.75
N LYS A 31 -26.13 -23.12 -10.63
CA LYS A 31 -25.60 -21.92 -11.27
C LYS A 31 -24.51 -21.22 -10.43
N VAL A 32 -24.39 -21.56 -9.13
CA VAL A 32 -23.40 -20.94 -8.25
C VAL A 32 -22.01 -21.49 -8.55
N ARG A 33 -21.15 -20.67 -9.10
CA ARG A 33 -19.71 -20.92 -9.32
C ARG A 33 -18.91 -19.76 -8.75
N LEU A 34 -17.90 -20.07 -7.98
CA LEU A 34 -17.05 -19.06 -7.36
C LEU A 34 -16.08 -18.48 -8.38
N MET A 35 -15.82 -17.18 -8.27
CA MET A 35 -14.71 -16.56 -9.01
C MET A 35 -13.37 -17.14 -8.54
N PRO A 36 -12.40 -17.36 -9.46
CA PRO A 36 -11.09 -17.86 -9.10
C PRO A 36 -10.43 -17.01 -8.00
N ASP A 37 -9.82 -17.69 -7.02
CA ASP A 37 -9.03 -17.09 -5.92
C ASP A 37 -9.79 -16.12 -4.99
N VAL A 38 -11.10 -15.97 -5.12
CA VAL A 38 -11.91 -15.02 -4.35
C VAL A 38 -11.78 -15.21 -2.84
N PHE A 39 -11.79 -16.46 -2.34
CA PHE A 39 -11.66 -16.73 -0.92
C PHE A 39 -10.33 -16.29 -0.35
N ALA A 40 -9.21 -16.67 -1.00
CA ALA A 40 -7.88 -16.31 -0.55
C ALA A 40 -7.66 -14.78 -0.54
N ALA A 41 -8.17 -14.09 -1.56
CA ALA A 41 -8.09 -12.65 -1.66
C ALA A 41 -8.89 -11.95 -0.55
N LEU A 42 -10.15 -12.34 -0.33
CA LEU A 42 -10.99 -11.74 0.71
C LEU A 42 -10.48 -12.03 2.12
N GLN A 43 -10.01 -13.26 2.41
CA GLN A 43 -9.37 -13.59 3.67
C GLN A 43 -8.16 -12.70 3.94
N THR A 44 -7.32 -12.47 2.92
CA THR A 44 -6.15 -11.58 3.01
C THR A 44 -6.57 -10.13 3.29
N LEU A 45 -7.61 -9.63 2.61
CA LEU A 45 -8.13 -8.27 2.81
C LEU A 45 -8.77 -8.10 4.19
N MET A 46 -9.58 -9.08 4.65
CA MET A 46 -10.11 -9.09 6.02
C MET A 46 -9.00 -9.13 7.06
N ALA A 47 -7.95 -9.95 6.80
CA ALA A 47 -6.77 -9.99 7.64
C ALA A 47 -6.05 -8.63 7.74
N ALA A 48 -6.14 -7.80 6.72
CA ALA A 48 -5.62 -6.43 6.71
C ALA A 48 -6.57 -5.39 7.34
N GLY A 49 -7.76 -5.81 7.81
CA GLY A 49 -8.73 -4.97 8.53
C GLY A 49 -9.87 -4.44 7.68
N TYR A 50 -10.04 -4.89 6.44
CA TYR A 50 -11.21 -4.52 5.64
C TYR A 50 -12.49 -5.18 6.20
N LYS A 51 -13.54 -4.36 6.35
CA LYS A 51 -14.92 -4.82 6.51
C LYS A 51 -15.52 -5.04 5.13
N LEU A 52 -16.17 -6.18 4.93
CA LEU A 52 -16.80 -6.50 3.64
C LEU A 52 -18.26 -6.09 3.66
N VAL A 53 -18.70 -5.36 2.65
CA VAL A 53 -20.08 -4.94 2.45
C VAL A 53 -20.51 -5.36 1.04
N MET A 54 -21.48 -6.27 0.95
CA MET A 54 -22.02 -6.67 -0.35
C MET A 54 -23.06 -5.63 -0.83
N VAL A 55 -22.93 -5.20 -2.08
CA VAL A 55 -23.89 -4.28 -2.72
C VAL A 55 -24.20 -4.78 -4.14
N THR A 56 -25.39 -5.33 -4.35
CA THR A 56 -25.72 -5.99 -5.60
C THR A 56 -27.05 -5.50 -6.19
N ASN A 57 -27.09 -5.37 -7.51
CA ASN A 57 -28.30 -5.14 -8.27
C ASN A 57 -28.86 -6.47 -8.74
N GLN A 58 -30.11 -6.77 -8.37
CA GLN A 58 -30.78 -8.04 -8.65
C GLN A 58 -32.11 -7.77 -9.36
N ASP A 59 -32.03 -7.59 -10.66
CA ASP A 59 -33.13 -7.11 -11.48
C ASP A 59 -34.35 -8.06 -11.44
N GLY A 60 -35.46 -7.53 -10.97
CA GLY A 60 -36.75 -8.22 -11.05
C GLY A 60 -36.97 -9.32 -10.03
N ILE A 61 -36.27 -9.32 -8.88
CA ILE A 61 -36.61 -10.24 -7.76
C ILE A 61 -38.10 -10.11 -7.43
N GLY A 62 -38.79 -11.26 -7.39
CA GLY A 62 -40.23 -11.36 -7.11
C GLY A 62 -41.09 -11.35 -8.37
N SER A 63 -40.50 -11.23 -9.56
CA SER A 63 -41.21 -11.44 -10.82
C SER A 63 -41.42 -12.96 -11.12
N GLU A 64 -42.26 -13.28 -12.11
CA GLU A 64 -42.43 -14.66 -12.54
C GLU A 64 -41.13 -15.27 -13.10
N ARG A 65 -40.28 -14.47 -13.71
CA ARG A 65 -38.98 -14.91 -14.28
C ARG A 65 -37.92 -15.09 -13.20
N PHE A 66 -38.00 -14.34 -12.05
CA PHE A 66 -37.05 -14.43 -10.97
C PHE A 66 -37.77 -14.48 -9.60
N PRO A 67 -38.38 -15.63 -9.26
CA PRO A 67 -39.08 -15.81 -8.03
C PRO A 67 -38.21 -15.52 -6.81
N ARG A 68 -38.71 -14.76 -5.85
CA ARG A 68 -37.95 -14.38 -4.62
C ARG A 68 -37.38 -15.59 -3.90
N ALA A 69 -38.15 -16.67 -3.74
CA ALA A 69 -37.67 -17.88 -3.05
C ALA A 69 -36.48 -18.53 -3.73
N HIS A 70 -36.39 -18.51 -5.06
CA HIS A 70 -35.27 -19.07 -5.81
C HIS A 70 -34.01 -18.20 -5.62
N PHE A 71 -34.16 -16.88 -5.67
CA PHE A 71 -33.07 -15.96 -5.36
C PHE A 71 -32.56 -16.16 -3.92
N GLU A 72 -33.45 -16.18 -2.93
CA GLU A 72 -33.11 -16.33 -1.52
C GLU A 72 -32.34 -17.63 -1.26
N GLN A 73 -32.80 -18.76 -1.81
CA GLN A 73 -32.10 -20.04 -1.67
C GLN A 73 -30.67 -20.00 -2.23
N ALA A 74 -30.49 -19.47 -3.43
CA ALA A 74 -29.17 -19.35 -4.05
C ALA A 74 -28.28 -18.35 -3.29
N HIS A 75 -28.86 -17.24 -2.86
CA HIS A 75 -28.15 -16.20 -2.14
C HIS A 75 -27.67 -16.66 -0.73
N GLU A 76 -28.54 -17.31 0.02
CA GLU A 76 -28.20 -17.91 1.33
C GLU A 76 -27.10 -18.96 1.16
N PHE A 77 -27.13 -19.76 0.12
CA PHE A 77 -26.08 -20.73 -0.17
C PHE A 77 -24.73 -20.04 -0.45
N VAL A 78 -24.73 -18.95 -1.23
CA VAL A 78 -23.53 -18.14 -1.46
C VAL A 78 -22.98 -17.61 -0.14
N LEU A 79 -23.80 -16.97 0.70
CA LEU A 79 -23.39 -16.48 2.01
C LEU A 79 -22.85 -17.60 2.92
N HIS A 80 -23.49 -18.78 2.89
CA HIS A 80 -23.02 -19.94 3.64
C HIS A 80 -21.64 -20.42 3.18
N LEU A 81 -21.39 -20.48 1.86
CA LEU A 81 -20.07 -20.83 1.31
C LEU A 81 -18.97 -19.89 1.83
N PHE A 82 -19.19 -18.57 1.75
CA PHE A 82 -18.22 -17.58 2.25
C PHE A 82 -18.03 -17.70 3.76
N ASN A 83 -19.11 -17.82 4.53
CA ASN A 83 -19.05 -17.98 5.98
C ASN A 83 -18.30 -19.25 6.40
N SER A 84 -18.45 -20.37 5.66
CA SER A 84 -17.71 -21.62 5.91
C SER A 84 -16.20 -21.47 5.76
N GLN A 85 -15.75 -20.45 5.03
CA GLN A 85 -14.35 -20.09 4.85
C GLN A 85 -13.90 -18.96 5.81
N GLY A 86 -14.73 -18.62 6.82
CA GLY A 86 -14.45 -17.55 7.77
C GLY A 86 -14.60 -16.15 7.17
N ILE A 87 -15.25 -16.01 6.00
CA ILE A 87 -15.50 -14.73 5.34
C ILE A 87 -16.92 -14.28 5.70
N THR A 88 -17.02 -13.15 6.41
CA THR A 88 -18.29 -12.58 6.85
C THR A 88 -18.50 -11.20 6.22
N PHE A 89 -19.72 -10.92 5.80
CA PHE A 89 -20.12 -9.60 5.33
C PHE A 89 -20.74 -8.83 6.51
N ASP A 90 -20.23 -7.62 6.73
CA ASP A 90 -20.73 -6.70 7.78
C ASP A 90 -22.15 -6.23 7.46
N ALA A 91 -22.45 -6.06 6.17
CA ALA A 91 -23.77 -5.78 5.64
C ALA A 91 -23.95 -6.35 4.23
N VAL A 92 -25.22 -6.64 3.88
CA VAL A 92 -25.61 -7.09 2.55
C VAL A 92 -26.77 -6.24 2.05
N PHE A 93 -26.55 -5.56 0.93
CA PHE A 93 -27.51 -4.64 0.32
C PHE A 93 -27.90 -5.12 -1.07
N ILE A 94 -29.21 -5.28 -1.30
CA ILE A 94 -29.76 -5.82 -2.54
C ILE A 94 -30.78 -4.83 -3.11
N CYS A 95 -30.55 -4.39 -4.35
CA CYS A 95 -31.55 -3.63 -5.10
C CYS A 95 -32.36 -4.58 -5.99
N PRO A 96 -33.68 -4.73 -5.79
CA PRO A 96 -34.51 -5.63 -6.60
C PRO A 96 -35.06 -4.99 -7.89
N HIS A 97 -34.83 -3.69 -8.09
CA HIS A 97 -35.48 -2.90 -9.12
C HIS A 97 -34.79 -3.00 -10.48
N PHE A 98 -35.58 -2.95 -11.54
CA PHE A 98 -35.07 -2.81 -12.90
C PHE A 98 -34.48 -1.40 -13.13
N ALA A 99 -33.59 -1.29 -14.11
CA ALA A 99 -32.95 0.00 -14.43
C ALA A 99 -33.95 1.10 -14.83
N HIS A 100 -35.03 0.75 -15.52
CA HIS A 100 -36.06 1.70 -15.98
C HIS A 100 -36.93 2.26 -14.86
N GLU A 101 -36.96 1.64 -13.68
CA GLU A 101 -37.76 2.10 -12.53
C GLU A 101 -37.14 3.35 -11.85
N GLY A 102 -35.90 3.66 -12.12
CA GLY A 102 -35.26 4.89 -11.67
C GLY A 102 -35.12 5.04 -10.15
N CYS A 103 -35.13 3.93 -9.37
CA CYS A 103 -35.04 3.95 -7.91
C CYS A 103 -33.74 4.57 -7.41
N GLY A 104 -33.73 5.08 -6.18
CA GLY A 104 -32.52 5.64 -5.54
C GLY A 104 -31.51 4.60 -5.05
N CYS A 105 -31.89 3.32 -5.02
CA CYS A 105 -31.09 2.25 -4.43
C CYS A 105 -30.19 1.49 -5.44
N ARG A 106 -30.54 1.48 -6.74
CA ARG A 106 -29.76 0.76 -7.77
C ARG A 106 -28.43 1.45 -8.04
N LYS A 107 -27.32 0.70 -8.00
CA LYS A 107 -26.03 1.19 -8.48
C LYS A 107 -26.14 1.71 -9.92
N PRO A 108 -25.58 2.90 -10.23
CA PRO A 108 -24.54 3.62 -9.47
C PRO A 108 -25.05 4.55 -8.36
N ARG A 109 -26.36 4.59 -8.06
CA ARG A 109 -26.88 5.40 -6.96
C ARG A 109 -26.55 4.78 -5.61
N THR A 110 -26.36 5.62 -4.60
CA THR A 110 -25.82 5.26 -3.28
C THR A 110 -26.86 5.02 -2.20
N GLY A 111 -28.14 5.15 -2.51
CA GLY A 111 -29.22 5.11 -1.52
C GLY A 111 -29.27 3.87 -0.63
N LEU A 112 -28.79 2.70 -1.12
CA LEU A 112 -28.70 1.46 -0.32
C LEU A 112 -27.74 1.58 0.87
N VAL A 113 -26.67 2.35 0.73
CA VAL A 113 -25.59 2.41 1.72
C VAL A 113 -25.59 3.67 2.57
N GLU A 114 -26.51 4.63 2.30
CA GLU A 114 -26.54 5.91 3.01
C GLU A 114 -26.72 5.76 4.52
N GLU A 115 -27.61 4.87 4.97
CA GLU A 115 -27.82 4.62 6.40
C GLU A 115 -26.61 3.94 7.04
N TYR A 116 -25.99 3.00 6.34
CA TYR A 116 -24.78 2.34 6.79
C TYR A 116 -23.65 3.35 6.95
N LEU A 117 -23.46 4.27 5.98
CA LEU A 117 -22.43 5.29 6.01
C LEU A 117 -22.67 6.39 7.06
N ARG A 118 -23.92 6.58 7.53
CA ARG A 118 -24.19 7.46 8.71
C ARG A 118 -23.70 6.85 10.01
N GLN A 119 -23.64 5.53 10.09
CA GLN A 119 -23.23 4.78 11.30
C GLN A 119 -21.73 4.42 11.30
N HIS A 120 -21.07 4.43 10.13
CA HIS A 120 -19.68 4.04 9.92
C HIS A 120 -18.87 5.19 9.31
N THR A 121 -17.74 5.52 9.92
CA THR A 121 -16.82 6.52 9.39
C THR A 121 -15.93 5.91 8.31
N LEU A 122 -16.21 6.21 7.04
CA LEU A 122 -15.49 5.67 5.89
C LEU A 122 -14.08 6.26 5.76
N ASP A 123 -13.04 5.42 5.70
CA ASP A 123 -11.71 5.81 5.20
C ASP A 123 -11.76 5.83 3.67
N ALA A 124 -12.14 6.96 3.09
CA ALA A 124 -12.33 7.08 1.64
C ALA A 124 -11.03 6.87 0.84
N ALA A 125 -9.88 7.19 1.42
CA ALA A 125 -8.58 7.04 0.76
C ALA A 125 -8.15 5.58 0.58
N ARG A 126 -8.61 4.70 1.49
CA ARG A 126 -8.20 3.29 1.53
C ARG A 126 -9.34 2.32 1.24
N SER A 127 -10.60 2.76 1.30
CA SER A 127 -11.77 1.96 0.95
C SER A 127 -11.92 1.82 -0.56
N ALA A 128 -12.64 0.79 -1.00
CA ALA A 128 -12.83 0.53 -2.42
C ALA A 128 -14.19 -0.13 -2.71
N MET A 129 -14.61 -0.05 -3.97
CA MET A 129 -15.65 -0.88 -4.57
C MET A 129 -15.03 -1.81 -5.59
N ILE A 130 -15.35 -3.11 -5.52
CA ILE A 130 -14.97 -4.13 -6.49
C ILE A 130 -16.23 -4.61 -7.20
N GLY A 131 -16.20 -4.59 -8.52
CA GLY A 131 -17.28 -5.06 -9.37
C GLY A 131 -16.83 -5.31 -10.81
N ASP A 132 -17.66 -5.97 -11.59
CA ASP A 132 -17.38 -6.30 -12.98
C ASP A 132 -17.99 -5.31 -13.98
N ARG A 133 -18.90 -4.42 -13.51
CA ARG A 133 -19.66 -3.50 -14.35
C ARG A 133 -19.25 -2.03 -14.15
N ASP A 134 -19.52 -1.20 -15.17
CA ASP A 134 -19.28 0.26 -15.09
C ASP A 134 -20.09 0.92 -13.98
N THR A 135 -21.30 0.40 -13.69
CA THR A 135 -22.15 0.89 -12.58
C THR A 135 -21.48 0.75 -11.21
N ASP A 136 -20.59 -0.21 -11.02
CA ASP A 136 -19.81 -0.38 -9.79
C ASP A 136 -18.72 0.68 -9.68
N LEU A 137 -18.04 0.96 -10.78
CA LEU A 137 -17.00 1.99 -10.84
C LEU A 137 -17.60 3.41 -10.70
N GLU A 138 -18.79 3.62 -11.21
CA GLU A 138 -19.54 4.87 -11.03
C GLU A 138 -20.04 5.02 -9.59
N PHE A 139 -20.49 3.93 -8.96
CA PHE A 139 -20.84 3.90 -7.54
C PHE A 139 -19.63 4.25 -6.67
N ALA A 140 -18.45 3.71 -6.98
CA ALA A 140 -17.21 4.07 -6.29
C ALA A 140 -16.91 5.58 -6.40
N ARG A 141 -17.05 6.15 -7.61
CA ARG A 141 -16.87 7.59 -7.84
C ARG A 141 -17.85 8.43 -7.04
N ALA A 142 -19.11 8.01 -6.97
CA ALA A 142 -20.14 8.71 -6.19
C ALA A 142 -19.84 8.73 -4.68
N LEU A 143 -19.16 7.68 -4.17
CA LEU A 143 -18.71 7.61 -2.77
C LEU A 143 -17.34 8.27 -2.53
N GLY A 144 -16.65 8.71 -3.58
CA GLY A 144 -15.29 9.26 -3.46
C GLY A 144 -14.24 8.21 -3.07
N ILE A 145 -14.46 6.94 -3.41
CA ILE A 145 -13.56 5.82 -3.14
C ILE A 145 -12.98 5.22 -4.42
N ARG A 146 -12.00 4.35 -4.27
CA ARG A 146 -11.38 3.65 -5.40
C ARG A 146 -12.34 2.59 -5.99
N GLY A 147 -12.57 2.63 -7.31
CA GLY A 147 -13.26 1.57 -8.05
C GLY A 147 -12.25 0.62 -8.68
N LEU A 148 -12.44 -0.68 -8.50
CA LEU A 148 -11.60 -1.74 -9.07
C LEU A 148 -12.46 -2.72 -9.85
N ARG A 149 -12.08 -2.95 -11.11
CA ARG A 149 -12.75 -3.94 -11.95
C ARG A 149 -12.21 -5.33 -11.67
N VAL A 150 -13.11 -6.31 -11.58
CA VAL A 150 -12.77 -7.74 -11.52
C VAL A 150 -13.31 -8.46 -12.75
N GLY A 151 -12.66 -9.58 -13.11
CA GLY A 151 -13.09 -10.40 -14.23
C GLY A 151 -12.53 -9.98 -15.58
N GLY A 152 -12.84 -10.76 -16.61
CA GLY A 152 -12.26 -10.60 -17.93
C GLY A 152 -10.85 -11.20 -18.07
N ALA A 153 -10.19 -10.93 -19.20
CA ALA A 153 -8.89 -11.52 -19.54
C ALA A 153 -7.68 -10.73 -19.01
N ALA A 154 -7.90 -9.53 -18.50
CA ALA A 154 -6.81 -8.66 -18.01
C ALA A 154 -6.27 -9.17 -16.67
N PRO A 155 -4.96 -9.48 -16.55
CA PRO A 155 -4.37 -10.04 -15.32
C PRO A 155 -4.59 -9.15 -14.07
N GLU A 156 -4.63 -7.83 -14.25
CA GLU A 156 -4.87 -6.84 -13.20
C GLU A 156 -6.29 -6.89 -12.64
N HIS A 157 -7.23 -7.50 -13.36
CA HIS A 157 -8.62 -7.69 -12.94
C HIS A 157 -8.85 -9.00 -12.17
N SER A 158 -7.79 -9.73 -11.83
CA SER A 158 -7.88 -10.93 -10.98
C SER A 158 -7.95 -10.57 -9.50
N TRP A 159 -8.63 -11.40 -8.69
CA TRP A 159 -8.69 -11.22 -7.24
C TRP A 159 -7.32 -11.11 -6.58
N PRO A 160 -6.29 -11.91 -6.92
CA PRO A 160 -4.96 -11.74 -6.37
C PRO A 160 -4.31 -10.40 -6.72
N ALA A 161 -4.52 -9.89 -7.94
CA ALA A 161 -4.00 -8.58 -8.35
C ALA A 161 -4.71 -7.44 -7.62
N ILE A 162 -6.04 -7.52 -7.47
CA ILE A 162 -6.85 -6.56 -6.72
C ILE A 162 -6.42 -6.52 -5.25
N ALA A 163 -6.29 -7.68 -4.59
CA ALA A 163 -5.83 -7.75 -3.21
C ALA A 163 -4.44 -7.12 -3.04
N ARG A 164 -3.52 -7.44 -3.95
CA ARG A 164 -2.18 -6.82 -3.99
C ARG A 164 -2.25 -5.31 -4.16
N ALA A 165 -3.08 -4.81 -5.08
CA ALA A 165 -3.24 -3.38 -5.34
C ALA A 165 -3.85 -2.60 -4.18
N LEU A 166 -4.73 -3.23 -3.38
CA LEU A 166 -5.34 -2.63 -2.18
C LEU A 166 -4.39 -2.65 -0.97
N LEU A 167 -3.51 -3.63 -0.90
CA LEU A 167 -2.57 -3.81 0.21
C LEU A 167 -1.19 -3.18 -0.06
N ALA A 168 -0.95 -2.75 -1.30
CA ALA A 168 0.32 -2.16 -1.70
C ALA A 168 0.65 -0.91 -0.87
N ARG A 169 1.84 -0.92 -0.27
CA ARG A 169 2.39 0.21 0.47
C ARG A 169 3.27 1.03 -0.47
N THR A 170 2.64 1.95 -1.19
CA THR A 170 3.32 2.82 -2.17
C THR A 170 3.10 4.28 -1.84
N ALA A 171 4.08 5.11 -2.12
CA ALA A 171 3.93 6.55 -2.04
C ALA A 171 4.82 7.25 -3.07
N SER A 172 4.33 8.39 -3.57
CA SER A 172 5.08 9.28 -4.43
C SER A 172 5.20 10.66 -3.78
N VAL A 173 6.35 11.29 -3.98
CA VAL A 173 6.67 12.64 -3.54
C VAL A 173 7.23 13.40 -4.74
N GLU A 174 6.71 14.58 -4.99
CA GLU A 174 7.30 15.55 -5.88
C GLU A 174 7.74 16.76 -5.05
N ARG A 175 8.99 17.17 -5.21
CA ARG A 175 9.58 18.30 -4.51
C ARG A 175 10.27 19.20 -5.54
N THR A 176 9.94 20.47 -5.52
CA THR A 176 10.59 21.49 -6.35
C THR A 176 11.00 22.66 -5.48
N THR A 177 12.27 22.98 -5.52
CA THR A 177 12.87 24.16 -4.90
C THR A 177 13.45 25.06 -6.00
N ARG A 178 14.27 26.03 -5.65
CA ARG A 178 15.03 26.82 -6.64
C ARG A 178 16.27 26.08 -7.12
N GLU A 179 16.75 25.14 -6.32
CA GLU A 179 17.98 24.37 -6.53
C GLU A 179 17.72 22.99 -7.15
N THR A 180 16.58 22.36 -6.83
CA THR A 180 16.30 20.97 -7.25
C THR A 180 14.87 20.76 -7.72
N THR A 181 14.68 19.77 -8.61
CA THR A 181 13.37 19.20 -8.93
C THR A 181 13.47 17.69 -8.83
N ILE A 182 12.66 17.11 -7.92
CA ILE A 182 12.74 15.68 -7.56
C ILE A 182 11.38 15.02 -7.69
N LYS A 183 11.40 13.82 -8.24
CA LYS A 183 10.29 12.86 -8.18
C LYS A 183 10.80 11.58 -7.56
N ALA A 184 10.20 11.20 -6.44
CA ALA A 184 10.52 9.97 -5.70
C ALA A 184 9.27 9.12 -5.58
N ARG A 185 9.37 7.82 -5.88
CA ARG A 185 8.33 6.82 -5.64
C ARG A 185 8.92 5.61 -4.95
N VAL A 186 8.30 5.20 -3.87
CA VAL A 186 8.67 4.01 -3.08
C VAL A 186 7.55 2.99 -3.14
N GLU A 187 7.90 1.72 -3.36
CA GLU A 187 7.01 0.57 -3.25
C GLU A 187 7.60 -0.43 -2.25
N LEU A 188 7.06 -0.45 -1.02
CA LEU A 188 7.65 -1.21 0.09
C LEU A 188 7.57 -2.73 -0.10
N ASP A 189 6.59 -3.23 -0.83
CA ASP A 189 6.30 -4.66 -0.98
C ASP A 189 6.60 -5.16 -2.41
N SER A 190 7.48 -4.46 -3.13
CA SER A 190 7.90 -4.78 -4.50
C SER A 190 9.39 -5.13 -4.53
N ASP A 191 9.74 -6.15 -5.32
CA ASP A 191 11.09 -6.54 -5.67
C ASP A 191 11.50 -6.05 -7.08
N ALA A 192 10.71 -5.16 -7.67
CA ALA A 192 11.01 -4.55 -8.96
C ALA A 192 12.37 -3.81 -8.91
N PRO A 193 13.12 -3.79 -10.03
CA PRO A 193 14.36 -3.04 -10.11
C PRO A 193 14.15 -1.55 -9.84
N SER A 194 14.98 -0.97 -8.98
CA SER A 194 14.99 0.48 -8.76
C SER A 194 15.47 1.22 -10.00
N ARG A 195 14.99 2.46 -10.19
CA ARG A 195 15.41 3.37 -11.26
C ARG A 195 15.81 4.69 -10.64
N ILE A 196 17.10 4.98 -10.63
CA ILE A 196 17.67 6.11 -9.91
C ILE A 196 18.53 6.95 -10.87
N ALA A 197 18.31 8.24 -10.86
CA ALA A 197 19.05 9.20 -11.68
C ALA A 197 19.14 10.55 -10.94
N THR A 198 20.24 10.78 -10.23
CA THR A 198 20.50 12.03 -9.50
C THR A 198 21.55 12.90 -10.20
N GLY A 199 22.25 12.35 -11.19
CA GLY A 199 23.40 13.00 -11.83
C GLY A 199 24.73 12.74 -11.11
N ILE A 200 24.71 12.08 -9.94
CA ILE A 200 25.92 11.72 -9.17
C ILE A 200 26.04 10.20 -9.15
N GLY A 201 26.80 9.63 -10.09
CA GLY A 201 26.83 8.19 -10.35
C GLY A 201 27.11 7.30 -9.13
N PHE A 202 28.04 7.71 -8.24
CA PHE A 202 28.30 6.95 -7.02
C PHE A 202 27.13 7.06 -6.04
N PHE A 203 26.45 8.17 -5.96
CA PHE A 203 25.26 8.34 -5.12
C PHE A 203 24.10 7.49 -5.64
N ASP A 204 23.87 7.45 -6.96
CA ASP A 204 22.89 6.56 -7.58
C ASP A 204 23.12 5.12 -7.15
N HIS A 205 24.38 4.64 -7.24
CA HIS A 205 24.75 3.30 -6.78
C HIS A 205 24.49 3.09 -5.29
N MET A 206 24.76 4.07 -4.44
CA MET A 206 24.47 3.97 -2.98
C MET A 206 22.97 3.86 -2.70
N LEU A 207 22.15 4.62 -3.41
CA LEU A 207 20.69 4.55 -3.28
C LEU A 207 20.13 3.22 -3.79
N GLU A 208 20.73 2.63 -4.84
CA GLU A 208 20.42 1.26 -5.27
C GLU A 208 20.74 0.24 -4.18
N GLN A 209 21.87 0.37 -3.47
CA GLN A 209 22.20 -0.50 -2.35
C GLN A 209 21.16 -0.37 -1.23
N LEU A 210 20.77 0.86 -0.87
CA LEU A 210 19.74 1.11 0.14
C LEU A 210 18.43 0.40 -0.22
N ALA A 211 17.93 0.60 -1.43
CA ALA A 211 16.67 0.03 -1.90
C ALA A 211 16.72 -1.51 -1.99
N LYS A 212 17.76 -2.06 -2.64
CA LYS A 212 17.95 -3.50 -2.81
C LYS A 212 18.05 -4.24 -1.48
N HIS A 213 18.89 -3.76 -0.57
CA HIS A 213 19.06 -4.37 0.75
C HIS A 213 17.87 -4.10 1.67
N GLY A 214 17.20 -2.94 1.51
CA GLY A 214 15.93 -2.61 2.14
C GLY A 214 14.77 -3.47 1.65
N GLY A 215 14.90 -4.10 0.47
CA GLY A 215 13.88 -4.96 -0.13
C GLY A 215 12.65 -4.19 -0.59
N PHE A 216 12.83 -2.97 -1.09
CA PHE A 216 11.79 -2.14 -1.67
C PHE A 216 12.24 -1.60 -3.03
N ALA A 217 11.28 -1.26 -3.91
CA ALA A 217 11.59 -0.58 -5.16
C ALA A 217 11.60 0.94 -4.94
N LEU A 218 12.59 1.62 -5.56
CA LEU A 218 12.75 3.06 -5.56
C LEU A 218 12.85 3.57 -6.99
N GLU A 219 11.92 4.44 -7.38
CA GLU A 219 12.05 5.26 -8.57
C GLU A 219 12.39 6.69 -8.12
N LEU A 220 13.54 7.20 -8.56
CA LEU A 220 14.02 8.53 -8.20
C LEU A 220 14.62 9.24 -9.40
N SER A 221 14.14 10.44 -9.67
CA SER A 221 14.79 11.37 -10.61
C SER A 221 15.02 12.70 -9.91
N CYS A 222 16.21 13.23 -10.04
CA CYS A 222 16.60 14.55 -9.54
C CYS A 222 17.27 15.35 -10.64
N SER A 223 16.84 16.60 -10.83
CA SER A 223 17.56 17.62 -11.58
C SER A 223 17.95 18.71 -10.58
N GLY A 224 19.22 18.74 -10.21
CA GLY A 224 19.79 19.67 -9.23
C GLY A 224 20.84 20.60 -9.85
N ASP A 225 21.24 21.58 -9.08
CA ASP A 225 22.23 22.61 -9.46
C ASP A 225 23.67 22.13 -9.25
N LEU A 226 24.00 20.93 -9.76
CA LEU A 226 25.32 20.28 -9.65
C LEU A 226 26.50 21.13 -10.15
N HIS A 227 26.23 22.23 -10.85
CA HIS A 227 27.23 23.20 -11.22
C HIS A 227 27.66 24.10 -10.04
N ILE A 228 26.92 24.10 -8.96
CA ILE A 228 27.27 24.75 -7.68
C ILE A 228 28.04 23.72 -6.83
N ASP A 229 27.33 22.69 -6.37
CA ASP A 229 27.90 21.52 -5.68
C ASP A 229 26.85 20.39 -5.58
N GLU A 230 27.15 19.30 -4.88
CA GLU A 230 26.29 18.12 -4.71
C GLU A 230 25.33 18.25 -3.53
N HIS A 231 25.48 19.25 -2.65
CA HIS A 231 24.81 19.37 -1.36
C HIS A 231 23.27 19.34 -1.48
N HIS A 232 22.72 20.29 -2.27
CA HIS A 232 21.27 20.40 -2.44
C HIS A 232 20.65 19.12 -3.04
N THR A 233 21.34 18.50 -4.00
CA THR A 233 20.90 17.24 -4.62
C THR A 233 20.85 16.12 -3.60
N VAL A 234 21.88 15.93 -2.79
CA VAL A 234 21.96 14.85 -1.80
C VAL A 234 20.93 15.05 -0.67
N GLU A 235 20.84 16.26 -0.13
CA GLU A 235 19.88 16.59 0.94
C GLU A 235 18.43 16.43 0.49
N ASP A 236 18.05 17.06 -0.62
CA ASP A 236 16.68 17.05 -1.12
C ASP A 236 16.22 15.64 -1.58
N CYS A 237 17.13 14.82 -2.12
CA CYS A 237 16.89 13.41 -2.38
C CYS A 237 16.61 12.65 -1.07
N ALA A 238 17.40 12.88 -0.02
CA ALA A 238 17.19 12.24 1.28
C ALA A 238 15.82 12.60 1.88
N LEU A 239 15.46 13.88 1.85
CA LEU A 239 14.17 14.38 2.31
C LEU A 239 13.00 13.75 1.53
N SER A 240 13.13 13.67 0.21
CA SER A 240 12.09 13.12 -0.67
C SER A 240 11.92 11.61 -0.47
N ILE A 241 13.01 10.86 -0.35
CA ILE A 241 12.99 9.40 -0.06
C ILE A 241 12.40 9.16 1.33
N GLY A 242 12.84 9.90 2.35
CA GLY A 242 12.35 9.77 3.72
C GLY A 242 10.85 10.03 3.82
N GLU A 243 10.36 11.08 3.18
CA GLU A 243 8.94 11.41 3.13
C GLU A 243 8.13 10.33 2.37
N ALA A 244 8.65 9.80 1.25
CA ALA A 244 8.00 8.73 0.51
C ALA A 244 7.92 7.44 1.36
N LEU A 245 9.00 7.06 2.05
CA LEU A 245 9.01 5.93 2.99
C LEU A 245 8.01 6.15 4.13
N ARG A 246 7.99 7.33 4.74
CA ARG A 246 7.07 7.69 5.82
C ARG A 246 5.60 7.54 5.38
N ARG A 247 5.25 8.06 4.19
CA ARG A 247 3.91 7.96 3.62
C ARG A 247 3.53 6.51 3.29
N ALA A 248 4.46 5.74 2.70
CA ALA A 248 4.24 4.34 2.37
C ALA A 248 4.08 3.43 3.61
N LEU A 249 4.74 3.75 4.72
CA LEU A 249 4.57 3.06 6.01
C LEU A 249 3.18 3.29 6.62
N GLY A 250 2.55 4.42 6.33
CA GLY A 250 1.20 4.77 6.81
C GLY A 250 1.12 4.86 8.33
N ASP A 251 0.13 4.22 8.92
CA ASP A 251 -0.13 4.21 10.37
C ASP A 251 0.83 3.32 11.18
N LYS A 252 1.75 2.64 10.50
CA LYS A 252 2.78 1.78 11.10
C LYS A 252 2.25 0.59 11.90
N ARG A 253 0.97 0.21 11.72
CA ARG A 253 0.42 -0.97 12.40
C ARG A 253 1.07 -2.23 11.86
N GLY A 254 1.43 -3.13 12.79
CA GLY A 254 2.00 -4.44 12.48
C GLY A 254 3.41 -4.43 11.92
N ILE A 255 4.13 -3.29 11.86
CA ILE A 255 5.52 -3.28 11.42
C ILE A 255 6.46 -3.82 12.49
N GLY A 256 7.63 -4.34 12.07
CA GLY A 256 8.68 -4.82 12.98
C GLY A 256 9.34 -3.72 13.80
N ARG A 257 9.26 -2.46 13.36
CA ARG A 257 9.75 -1.22 13.97
C ARG A 257 11.27 -1.11 14.11
N TYR A 258 11.96 -2.17 14.51
CA TYR A 258 13.39 -2.16 14.86
C TYR A 258 14.25 -2.92 13.83
N GLY A 259 15.53 -2.54 13.71
CA GLY A 259 16.48 -3.20 12.83
C GLY A 259 17.95 -2.93 13.21
N PHE A 260 18.88 -3.66 12.62
CA PHE A 260 20.29 -3.78 13.05
C PHE A 260 21.30 -4.12 11.93
N LEU A 261 22.50 -4.28 12.20
CA LEU A 261 23.92 -4.51 11.88
C LEU A 261 24.36 -5.21 10.57
N LEU A 262 25.48 -4.74 9.96
CA LEU A 262 26.10 -5.32 8.76
C LEU A 262 27.64 -5.19 8.76
N ALA A 263 28.34 -6.27 8.35
CA ALA A 263 29.75 -6.26 7.93
C ALA A 263 29.88 -6.27 6.40
N MET A 264 30.92 -5.68 5.84
CA MET A 264 31.27 -5.69 4.42
C MET A 264 32.80 -5.68 4.27
N ASP A 265 33.38 -6.85 3.92
CA ASP A 265 34.80 -7.11 3.83
C ASP A 265 35.55 -6.60 5.09
N GLU A 266 36.51 -5.67 4.95
CA GLU A 266 37.22 -5.04 6.05
C GLU A 266 36.43 -3.90 6.73
N SER A 267 35.25 -3.57 6.23
CA SER A 267 34.40 -2.49 6.75
C SER A 267 33.18 -3.04 7.49
N GLU A 268 32.76 -2.34 8.50
CA GLU A 268 31.58 -2.68 9.30
C GLU A 268 30.73 -1.45 9.55
N ALA A 269 29.42 -1.55 9.32
CA ALA A 269 28.46 -0.57 9.75
C ALA A 269 27.52 -1.17 10.80
N GLN A 270 27.46 -0.55 11.97
CA GLN A 270 26.47 -0.84 13.00
C GLN A 270 25.30 0.13 12.84
N VAL A 271 24.11 -0.42 12.61
CA VAL A 271 22.90 0.36 12.39
C VAL A 271 21.83 -0.07 13.38
N ALA A 272 21.22 0.90 14.05
CA ALA A 272 20.01 0.70 14.82
C ALA A 272 18.98 1.71 14.34
N ILE A 273 17.77 1.23 13.99
CA ILE A 273 16.65 2.06 13.54
C ILE A 273 15.42 1.81 14.40
N ASP A 274 14.72 2.91 14.77
CA ASP A 274 13.42 2.88 15.42
C ASP A 274 12.45 3.79 14.65
N LEU A 275 11.44 3.19 13.99
CA LEU A 275 10.42 3.91 13.25
C LEU A 275 9.35 4.54 14.18
N SER A 276 9.82 5.22 15.22
CA SER A 276 9.02 5.75 16.34
C SER A 276 8.17 6.99 16.01
N GLY A 277 8.30 7.58 14.83
CA GLY A 277 7.71 8.88 14.52
C GLY A 277 8.48 10.08 15.05
N ARG A 278 9.57 9.86 15.80
CA ARG A 278 10.46 10.91 16.37
C ARG A 278 11.84 10.80 15.76
N ALA A 279 12.20 11.79 14.97
CA ALA A 279 13.51 11.86 14.35
C ALA A 279 14.63 12.02 15.40
N TYR A 280 15.68 11.26 15.26
CA TYR A 280 16.93 11.40 16.01
C TYR A 280 18.06 10.74 15.23
N PHE A 281 19.16 11.43 14.99
CA PHE A 281 20.28 10.89 14.25
C PHE A 281 21.59 11.01 15.01
N THR A 282 22.34 9.91 15.07
CA THR A 282 23.74 9.91 15.49
C THR A 282 24.60 9.23 14.45
N PHE A 283 25.78 9.80 14.23
CA PHE A 283 26.79 9.21 13.37
C PHE A 283 28.12 9.15 14.12
N GLU A 284 28.76 7.99 14.07
CA GLU A 284 30.10 7.75 14.59
C GLU A 284 30.95 7.04 13.52
N GLY A 285 31.95 7.74 13.03
CA GLY A 285 32.87 7.23 12.00
C GLY A 285 33.70 8.35 11.39
N ARG A 286 34.76 7.95 10.68
CA ARG A 286 35.64 8.89 9.98
C ARG A 286 36.06 8.29 8.66
N PHE A 287 35.74 8.99 7.58
CA PHE A 287 36.17 8.61 6.23
C PHE A 287 37.62 9.08 5.98
N GLY A 288 38.41 8.21 5.37
CA GLY A 288 39.81 8.49 5.05
C GLY A 288 40.04 9.29 3.77
N ARG A 289 38.99 9.53 2.99
CA ARG A 289 39.02 10.32 1.74
C ARG A 289 37.89 11.34 1.75
N ASP A 290 38.14 12.51 1.19
CA ASP A 290 37.18 13.62 1.16
C ASP A 290 36.00 13.33 0.21
N GLN A 291 36.20 12.49 -0.82
CA GLN A 291 35.15 12.09 -1.75
C GLN A 291 35.37 10.69 -2.34
N VAL A 292 34.29 10.08 -2.82
CA VAL A 292 34.28 8.85 -3.62
C VAL A 292 33.43 9.09 -4.87
N GLY A 293 34.06 8.94 -6.05
CA GLY A 293 33.45 9.47 -7.27
C GLY A 293 33.25 10.96 -7.16
N ALA A 294 32.05 11.43 -7.47
CA ALA A 294 31.65 12.82 -7.30
C ALA A 294 30.86 13.06 -5.99
N LEU A 295 30.83 12.10 -5.07
CA LEU A 295 30.11 12.24 -3.79
C LEU A 295 31.11 12.66 -2.70
N PRO A 296 31.02 13.87 -2.12
CA PRO A 296 31.75 14.24 -0.93
C PRO A 296 31.38 13.34 0.26
N SER A 297 32.39 12.85 0.97
CA SER A 297 32.15 11.90 2.07
C SER A 297 31.41 12.52 3.27
N GLU A 298 31.57 13.84 3.46
CA GLU A 298 30.83 14.60 4.48
C GLU A 298 29.31 14.62 4.26
N LEU A 299 28.85 14.45 3.02
CA LEU A 299 27.42 14.40 2.70
C LEU A 299 26.76 13.05 3.07
N VAL A 300 27.53 12.02 3.36
CA VAL A 300 26.99 10.73 3.79
C VAL A 300 26.25 10.82 5.13
N PRO A 301 26.84 11.32 6.22
CA PRO A 301 26.10 11.54 7.46
C PRO A 301 24.99 12.58 7.30
N HIS A 302 25.17 13.59 6.45
CA HIS A 302 24.14 14.59 6.15
C HIS A 302 22.90 13.94 5.49
N PHE A 303 23.11 13.09 4.50
CA PHE A 303 22.05 12.28 3.86
C PHE A 303 21.23 11.51 4.91
N PHE A 304 21.89 10.74 5.79
CA PHE A 304 21.19 9.93 6.76
C PHE A 304 20.49 10.76 7.86
N ARG A 305 20.98 11.94 8.18
CA ARG A 305 20.28 12.91 9.04
C ARG A 305 18.99 13.36 8.39
N SER A 306 19.03 13.86 7.16
CA SER A 306 17.88 14.34 6.42
C SER A 306 16.86 13.22 6.17
N LEU A 307 17.34 12.00 5.89
CA LEU A 307 16.50 10.81 5.79
C LEU A 307 15.79 10.51 7.14
N SER A 308 16.52 10.52 8.25
CA SER A 308 15.98 10.31 9.61
C SER A 308 14.90 11.33 9.95
N ASP A 309 15.18 12.61 9.69
CA ASP A 309 14.26 13.71 9.96
C ASP A 309 12.96 13.57 9.15
N SER A 310 13.06 13.32 7.86
CA SER A 310 11.92 13.20 6.96
C SER A 310 11.12 11.92 7.17
N LEU A 311 11.79 10.79 7.46
CA LEU A 311 11.15 9.52 7.80
C LEU A 311 10.46 9.53 9.17
N GLY A 312 10.89 10.40 10.08
CA GLY A 312 10.47 10.38 11.47
C GLY A 312 10.98 9.15 12.21
N ALA A 313 12.26 8.85 12.07
CA ALA A 313 12.90 7.68 12.65
C ALA A 313 14.10 8.06 13.52
N ALA A 314 14.33 7.34 14.61
CA ALA A 314 15.62 7.39 15.27
C ALA A 314 16.58 6.44 14.52
N LEU A 315 17.75 6.96 14.11
CA LEU A 315 18.78 6.24 13.38
C LEU A 315 20.15 6.46 14.03
N HIS A 316 20.74 5.37 14.52
CA HIS A 316 22.09 5.36 15.07
C HIS A 316 22.98 4.59 14.10
N LEU A 317 24.04 5.23 13.62
CA LEU A 317 24.94 4.71 12.62
C LEU A 317 26.39 4.86 13.07
N THR A 318 27.09 3.74 13.24
CA THR A 318 28.52 3.71 13.50
C THR A 318 29.19 2.98 12.34
N VAL A 319 30.29 3.51 11.81
CA VAL A 319 31.06 2.86 10.73
C VAL A 319 32.55 2.88 11.02
N ARG A 320 33.21 1.76 10.68
CA ARG A 320 34.66 1.61 10.74
C ARG A 320 35.15 0.75 9.58
N GLY A 321 36.37 0.97 9.14
CA GLY A 321 36.99 0.28 8.03
C GLY A 321 38.23 1.03 7.51
N GLU A 322 38.84 0.50 6.47
CA GLU A 322 40.04 1.07 5.85
C GLU A 322 39.74 1.72 4.51
N ASN A 323 38.77 1.15 3.75
CA ASN A 323 38.38 1.66 2.43
C ASN A 323 37.13 2.53 2.52
N THR A 324 37.27 3.83 2.22
CA THR A 324 36.15 4.81 2.29
C THR A 324 34.97 4.39 1.40
N HIS A 325 35.18 3.81 0.22
CA HIS A 325 34.11 3.30 -0.65
C HIS A 325 33.31 2.20 0.08
N HIS A 326 33.99 1.17 0.62
CA HIS A 326 33.34 0.09 1.36
C HIS A 326 32.65 0.58 2.62
N MET A 327 33.22 1.55 3.33
CA MET A 327 32.61 2.16 4.51
C MET A 327 31.28 2.86 4.16
N ILE A 328 31.27 3.66 3.09
CA ILE A 328 30.06 4.35 2.63
C ILE A 328 29.01 3.32 2.18
N GLU A 329 29.42 2.36 1.38
CA GLU A 329 28.52 1.30 0.88
C GLU A 329 27.96 0.46 2.05
N ALA A 330 28.77 0.14 3.08
CA ALA A 330 28.30 -0.53 4.28
C ALA A 330 27.24 0.28 5.04
N CYS A 331 27.35 1.61 5.09
CA CYS A 331 26.32 2.48 5.68
C CYS A 331 24.99 2.33 4.93
N PHE A 332 24.96 2.46 3.61
CA PHE A 332 23.74 2.36 2.81
C PHE A 332 23.11 0.97 2.83
N LYS A 333 23.94 -0.08 2.69
CA LYS A 333 23.50 -1.47 2.83
C LYS A 333 22.98 -1.76 4.24
N GLY A 334 23.69 -1.28 5.26
CA GLY A 334 23.34 -1.46 6.67
C GLY A 334 21.99 -0.83 7.00
N VAL A 335 21.77 0.42 6.60
CA VAL A 335 20.47 1.10 6.78
C VAL A 335 19.37 0.39 6.01
N GLY A 336 19.62 -0.03 4.75
CA GLY A 336 18.67 -0.84 3.99
C GLY A 336 18.32 -2.15 4.72
N ARG A 337 19.31 -2.91 5.19
CA ARG A 337 19.10 -4.17 5.92
C ARG A 337 18.38 -3.97 7.26
N ALA A 338 18.66 -2.91 7.98
CA ALA A 338 17.96 -2.56 9.21
C ALA A 338 16.50 -2.14 8.93
N LEU A 339 16.26 -1.38 7.86
CA LEU A 339 14.94 -0.94 7.45
C LEU A 339 14.04 -2.12 7.01
N ARG A 340 14.61 -3.17 6.40
CA ARG A 340 13.85 -4.31 5.87
C ARG A 340 12.98 -5.02 6.91
N PRO A 341 13.48 -5.52 8.07
CA PRO A 341 12.64 -6.07 9.10
C PRO A 341 11.78 -4.99 9.79
N ALA A 342 12.32 -3.78 10.01
CA ALA A 342 11.60 -2.70 10.67
C ALA A 342 10.29 -2.32 9.97
N ARG A 343 10.25 -2.34 8.63
CA ARG A 343 9.07 -2.02 7.83
C ARG A 343 8.12 -3.19 7.57
N ARG A 344 8.57 -4.45 7.84
CA ARG A 344 7.79 -5.64 7.57
C ARG A 344 6.57 -5.68 8.48
N ARG A 345 5.42 -6.02 7.92
CA ARG A 345 4.21 -6.26 8.72
C ARG A 345 4.22 -7.67 9.28
N GLU A 346 4.15 -7.79 10.60
CA GLU A 346 4.17 -9.08 11.33
C GLU A 346 2.89 -9.28 12.17
N GLY A 347 1.94 -8.33 12.08
CA GLY A 347 0.69 -8.38 12.83
C GLY A 347 -0.21 -7.19 12.52
N ARG A 348 -1.19 -6.95 13.39
CA ARG A 348 -2.16 -5.84 13.27
C ARG A 348 -2.01 -4.78 14.36
N ASP A 349 -1.30 -5.10 15.42
CA ASP A 349 -1.18 -4.22 16.56
C ASP A 349 -0.18 -3.11 16.29
N LEU A 350 -0.41 -1.97 16.91
CA LEU A 350 0.57 -0.90 16.91
C LEU A 350 1.72 -1.31 17.84
N PRO A 351 2.99 -1.39 17.37
CA PRO A 351 4.12 -1.81 18.21
C PRO A 351 4.53 -0.71 19.18
N SER A 352 3.59 -0.26 20.00
CA SER A 352 3.76 0.79 21.00
C SER A 352 2.79 0.62 22.15
N THR A 353 3.33 0.60 23.38
CA THR A 353 2.52 0.59 24.62
C THR A 353 1.82 1.94 24.87
N LYS A 354 2.22 3.01 24.16
CA LYS A 354 1.62 4.35 24.26
C LYS A 354 0.41 4.54 23.34
N GLY A 355 0.09 3.54 22.49
CA GLY A 355 -1.03 3.64 21.54
C GLY A 355 -0.81 4.59 20.36
N MET A 356 0.42 5.10 20.18
CA MET A 356 0.83 5.99 19.09
C MET A 356 2.31 5.80 18.73
N LEU A 357 2.66 6.10 17.47
CA LEU A 357 4.02 6.18 16.92
C LEU A 357 4.17 7.43 16.06
#